data_a08a5af437234000ca342a4abf8937c4
#
_entry.id   a08a5af437234000ca342a4abf8937c4
#
_cell.length_a   1.000
_cell.length_b   1.000
_cell.length_c   1.000
_cell.angle_alpha   90.00
_cell.angle_beta   90.00
_cell.angle_gamma   90.00
#
_symmetry.space_group_name_H-M   'P 1'
#
loop_
_entity.id
_entity.type
_entity.pdbx_description
1 polymer ?
#
loop_
_entity_poly.entity_id
_entity_poly.type
_entity_poly.pdbx_seq_one_letter_code
_entity_poly.pdbx_strand_id
1 'polypeptide(L)'
;MAKSDPIVQLPDGFYLNRTPLLAFGLLCCLFSLWGCAMSLNDVLIGQFRKAFMLSDFQSALVQFSFYISYFVLGIPAGMVIKRFSYKWSIQLGLLLYLIGCCLFFPAAHFATYQIFFVALFVVAAGLVFIETAADTYCTLLGPPGRGTHRLNFASAFQPIGAILGSSMGAYLIFKDGDLSREQLSTMPAAQAWQHQLGMIHATLEPYVYILGVLLVVMIAIGVTRYPACKGRDQQRRHDLDTAGALKRLFANRRFVLGILTQFLYVGAQVGVWSFIIRLSMRLGHINERQASVYLILSFCAFFVGKLVANFFMRHARPARVLFVYSLLCIVALGYAVMAHDFTAVYAAILVSGLLGPCWPTIYGLTVDELGHDRAYGGSILVMSISGGGILPLLQGYISDATGGNMQLAYIVPMGCFVVIATFAAYCMKNADDLVENPVFDATL
;
A
#
# COMPACT_ATOMS: atom_id res chain seq x y z
N MET A 1 -29.65 27.17 -6.90
CA MET A 1 -28.40 26.41 -7.13
C MET A 1 -27.37 27.36 -7.70
N ALA A 2 -26.37 27.80 -6.91
CA ALA A 2 -25.30 28.63 -7.40
C ALA A 2 -24.53 27.86 -8.49
N LYS A 3 -24.39 28.43 -9.69
CA LYS A 3 -23.50 27.91 -10.73
C LYS A 3 -22.11 27.81 -10.13
N SER A 4 -21.63 26.60 -9.89
CA SER A 4 -20.27 26.39 -9.41
C SER A 4 -19.30 26.86 -10.49
N ASP A 5 -18.34 27.72 -10.13
CA ASP A 5 -17.30 28.18 -11.05
C ASP A 5 -16.62 27.01 -11.77
N PRO A 6 -16.26 27.19 -13.04
CA PRO A 6 -15.62 26.12 -13.81
C PRO A 6 -14.30 25.67 -13.16
N ILE A 7 -14.00 24.37 -13.24
CA ILE A 7 -12.72 23.84 -12.80
C ILE A 7 -11.67 24.28 -13.80
N VAL A 8 -10.71 25.08 -13.34
CA VAL A 8 -9.64 25.66 -14.16
C VAL A 8 -8.29 25.23 -13.62
N GLN A 9 -7.37 24.95 -14.53
CA GLN A 9 -5.98 24.68 -14.22
C GLN A 9 -5.27 25.98 -13.86
N LEU A 10 -4.49 25.98 -12.78
CA LEU A 10 -3.74 27.15 -12.34
C LEU A 10 -2.60 27.52 -13.31
N PRO A 11 -2.04 28.74 -13.23
CA PRO A 11 -1.01 29.20 -14.18
C PRO A 11 0.24 28.34 -14.24
N ASP A 12 0.57 27.63 -13.17
CA ASP A 12 1.69 26.66 -13.11
C ASP A 12 1.46 25.39 -13.94
N GLY A 13 0.21 25.11 -14.31
CA GLY A 13 -0.18 23.93 -15.08
C GLY A 13 -0.21 22.63 -14.26
N PHE A 14 0.11 22.65 -12.96
CA PHE A 14 0.12 21.46 -12.13
C PHE A 14 -1.17 21.30 -11.30
N TYR A 15 -1.66 22.38 -10.72
CA TYR A 15 -2.77 22.36 -9.80
C TYR A 15 -4.07 22.87 -10.40
N LEU A 16 -5.17 22.57 -9.73
CA LEU A 16 -6.51 23.04 -10.08
C LEU A 16 -7.01 24.03 -9.01
N ASN A 17 -7.88 24.95 -9.39
CA ASN A 17 -8.55 25.86 -8.48
C ASN A 17 -9.46 25.14 -7.47
N ARG A 18 -10.02 23.98 -7.84
CA ARG A 18 -10.86 23.12 -6.97
C ARG A 18 -10.77 21.66 -7.38
N THR A 19 -11.08 20.76 -6.44
CA THR A 19 -11.04 19.31 -6.68
C THR A 19 -12.25 18.84 -7.48
N PRO A 20 -12.05 18.15 -8.64
CA PRO A 20 -13.13 17.53 -9.42
C PRO A 20 -13.65 16.29 -8.69
N LEU A 21 -14.83 16.39 -8.06
CA LEU A 21 -15.36 15.36 -7.16
C LEU A 21 -15.50 13.97 -7.82
N LEU A 22 -16.01 13.91 -9.07
CA LEU A 22 -16.16 12.62 -9.77
C LEU A 22 -14.81 11.96 -10.05
N ALA A 23 -13.86 12.71 -10.63
CA ALA A 23 -12.54 12.19 -10.94
C ALA A 23 -11.80 11.77 -9.66
N PHE A 24 -11.91 12.57 -8.59
CA PHE A 24 -11.30 12.25 -7.29
C PHE A 24 -11.96 11.04 -6.62
N GLY A 25 -13.30 10.92 -6.68
CA GLY A 25 -14.02 9.75 -6.17
C GLY A 25 -13.62 8.45 -6.86
N LEU A 26 -13.43 8.47 -8.19
CA LEU A 26 -12.91 7.31 -8.92
C LEU A 26 -11.48 6.95 -8.50
N LEU A 27 -10.62 7.93 -8.17
CA LEU A 27 -9.32 7.63 -7.58
C LEU A 27 -9.44 6.96 -6.20
N CYS A 28 -10.39 7.42 -5.36
CA CYS A 28 -10.66 6.76 -4.08
C CYS A 28 -11.05 5.28 -4.26
N CYS A 29 -11.83 4.93 -5.30
CA CYS A 29 -12.14 3.54 -5.62
C CYS A 29 -10.88 2.71 -5.97
N LEU A 30 -9.87 3.31 -6.61
CA LEU A 30 -8.61 2.62 -6.92
C LEU A 30 -7.87 2.20 -5.64
N PHE A 31 -7.89 3.02 -4.59
CA PHE A 31 -7.31 2.64 -3.29
C PHE A 31 -8.04 1.46 -2.66
N SER A 32 -9.37 1.37 -2.81
CA SER A 32 -10.11 0.19 -2.36
C SER A 32 -9.76 -1.06 -3.17
N LEU A 33 -9.61 -0.95 -4.50
CA LEU A 33 -9.17 -2.07 -5.34
C LEU A 33 -7.76 -2.54 -4.98
N TRP A 34 -6.87 -1.61 -4.69
CA TRP A 34 -5.52 -1.90 -4.23
C TRP A 34 -5.54 -2.64 -2.88
N GLY A 35 -6.30 -2.15 -1.90
CA GLY A 35 -6.45 -2.80 -0.59
C GLY A 35 -7.04 -4.21 -0.70
N CYS A 36 -8.02 -4.41 -1.58
CA CYS A 36 -8.62 -5.71 -1.86
C CYS A 36 -7.59 -6.70 -2.44
N ALA A 37 -6.79 -6.26 -3.42
CA ALA A 37 -5.76 -7.09 -4.03
C ALA A 37 -4.69 -7.53 -3.02
N MET A 38 -4.21 -6.59 -2.18
CA MET A 38 -3.21 -6.88 -1.14
C MET A 38 -3.71 -7.94 -0.16
N SER A 39 -4.91 -7.75 0.37
CA SER A 39 -5.47 -8.66 1.37
C SER A 39 -5.83 -10.03 0.78
N LEU A 40 -6.30 -10.10 -0.47
CA LEU A 40 -6.50 -11.38 -1.16
C LEU A 40 -5.18 -12.09 -1.44
N ASN A 41 -4.11 -11.38 -1.78
CA ASN A 41 -2.79 -11.98 -1.97
C ASN A 41 -2.33 -12.71 -0.69
N ASP A 42 -2.52 -12.11 0.48
CA ASP A 42 -2.16 -12.72 1.76
C ASP A 42 -2.97 -14.01 2.02
N VAL A 43 -4.27 -14.00 1.71
CA VAL A 43 -5.14 -15.20 1.81
C VAL A 43 -4.69 -16.29 0.84
N LEU A 44 -4.37 -15.92 -0.41
CA LEU A 44 -3.93 -16.86 -1.45
C LEU A 44 -2.61 -17.54 -1.09
N ILE A 45 -1.67 -16.84 -0.49
CA ILE A 45 -0.39 -17.45 -0.04
C ILE A 45 -0.67 -18.61 0.90
N GLY A 46 -1.57 -18.42 1.88
CA GLY A 46 -2.00 -19.49 2.79
C GLY A 46 -2.67 -20.66 2.07
N GLN A 47 -3.56 -20.37 1.13
CA GLN A 47 -4.28 -21.38 0.35
C GLN A 47 -3.34 -22.18 -0.59
N PHE A 48 -2.45 -21.50 -1.31
CA PHE A 48 -1.49 -22.15 -2.21
C PHE A 48 -0.49 -23.03 -1.46
N ARG A 49 -0.07 -22.59 -0.27
CA ARG A 49 0.80 -23.39 0.59
C ARG A 49 0.18 -24.76 0.91
N LYS A 50 -1.15 -24.81 1.15
CA LYS A 50 -1.90 -26.05 1.40
C LYS A 50 -2.17 -26.82 0.10
N ALA A 51 -2.74 -26.14 -0.90
CA ALA A 51 -3.20 -26.77 -2.15
C ALA A 51 -2.05 -27.38 -2.98
N PHE A 52 -0.90 -26.73 -3.03
CA PHE A 52 0.28 -27.21 -3.77
C PHE A 52 1.35 -27.85 -2.87
N MET A 53 1.08 -28.03 -1.57
CA MET A 53 2.02 -28.56 -0.59
C MET A 53 3.38 -27.84 -0.61
N LEU A 54 3.36 -26.51 -0.79
CA LEU A 54 4.56 -25.70 -0.94
C LEU A 54 5.43 -25.70 0.32
N SER A 55 6.74 -25.67 0.12
CA SER A 55 7.69 -25.38 1.19
C SER A 55 7.56 -23.93 1.66
N ASP A 56 8.13 -23.59 2.83
CA ASP A 56 8.13 -22.23 3.34
C ASP A 56 8.86 -21.26 2.39
N PHE A 57 9.94 -21.73 1.78
CA PHE A 57 10.68 -20.99 0.75
C PHE A 57 9.83 -20.71 -0.50
N GLN A 58 9.11 -21.71 -1.01
CA GLN A 58 8.22 -21.54 -2.17
C GLN A 58 7.06 -20.58 -1.87
N SER A 59 6.49 -20.64 -0.68
CA SER A 59 5.48 -19.65 -0.22
C SER A 59 6.04 -18.24 -0.15
N ALA A 60 7.27 -18.08 0.34
CA ALA A 60 7.94 -16.77 0.38
C ALA A 60 8.21 -16.23 -1.02
N LEU A 61 8.48 -17.08 -2.01
CA LEU A 61 8.63 -16.65 -3.41
C LEU A 61 7.35 -16.04 -3.99
N VAL A 62 6.15 -16.50 -3.57
CA VAL A 62 4.87 -15.89 -3.98
C VAL A 62 4.82 -14.44 -3.50
N GLN A 63 5.13 -14.22 -2.24
CA GLN A 63 5.17 -12.86 -1.67
C GLN A 63 6.26 -12.01 -2.33
N PHE A 64 7.44 -12.60 -2.55
CA PHE A 64 8.54 -11.93 -3.25
C PHE A 64 8.15 -11.50 -4.68
N SER A 65 7.43 -12.34 -5.43
CA SER A 65 6.92 -12.01 -6.76
C SER A 65 6.09 -10.73 -6.77
N PHE A 66 5.26 -10.55 -5.75
CA PHE A 66 4.46 -9.34 -5.59
C PHE A 66 5.32 -8.10 -5.34
N TYR A 67 6.24 -8.17 -4.38
CA TYR A 67 7.08 -7.02 -4.02
C TYR A 67 8.13 -6.67 -5.08
N ILE A 68 8.68 -7.66 -5.80
CA ILE A 68 9.67 -7.40 -6.86
C ILE A 68 9.06 -6.64 -8.04
N SER A 69 7.75 -6.81 -8.31
CA SER A 69 7.04 -6.03 -9.32
C SER A 69 7.12 -4.53 -9.02
N TYR A 70 6.96 -4.14 -7.76
CA TYR A 70 7.07 -2.75 -7.33
C TYR A 70 8.47 -2.18 -7.56
N PHE A 71 9.49 -2.95 -7.25
CA PHE A 71 10.87 -2.53 -7.44
C PHE A 71 11.23 -2.39 -8.93
N VAL A 72 10.87 -3.37 -9.76
CA VAL A 72 11.24 -3.40 -11.19
C VAL A 72 10.43 -2.41 -12.01
N LEU A 73 9.13 -2.27 -11.74
CA LEU A 73 8.19 -1.53 -12.58
C LEU A 73 7.93 -0.09 -12.11
N GLY A 74 8.47 0.33 -10.96
CA GLY A 74 8.26 1.69 -10.45
C GLY A 74 8.75 2.74 -11.46
N ILE A 75 10.01 2.69 -11.90
CA ILE A 75 10.55 3.63 -12.89
C ILE A 75 9.79 3.58 -14.23
N PRO A 76 9.52 2.41 -14.84
CA PRO A 76 8.64 2.30 -16.01
C PRO A 76 7.27 2.98 -15.83
N ALA A 77 6.63 2.84 -14.67
CA ALA A 77 5.36 3.52 -14.39
C ALA A 77 5.51 5.05 -14.42
N GLY A 78 6.56 5.59 -13.81
CA GLY A 78 6.90 7.03 -13.89
C GLY A 78 7.15 7.51 -15.33
N MET A 79 7.83 6.70 -16.15
CA MET A 79 8.05 7.00 -17.57
C MET A 79 6.73 7.08 -18.36
N VAL A 80 5.79 6.15 -18.12
CA VAL A 80 4.46 6.16 -18.75
C VAL A 80 3.68 7.42 -18.38
N ILE A 81 3.69 7.82 -17.09
CA ILE A 81 3.05 9.04 -16.62
C ILE A 81 3.63 10.26 -17.34
N LYS A 82 4.95 10.36 -17.40
CA LYS A 82 5.66 11.49 -18.01
C LYS A 82 5.40 11.56 -19.51
N ARG A 83 5.49 10.43 -20.23
CA ARG A 83 5.30 10.37 -21.68
C ARG A 83 3.85 10.59 -22.10
N PHE A 84 2.91 9.96 -21.42
CA PHE A 84 1.48 10.00 -21.78
C PHE A 84 0.68 10.85 -20.77
N SER A 85 0.18 10.27 -19.69
CA SER A 85 -0.53 10.99 -18.62
C SER A 85 -0.79 10.08 -17.42
N TYR A 86 -1.21 10.66 -16.29
CA TYR A 86 -1.69 9.91 -15.13
C TYR A 86 -2.85 8.97 -15.49
N LYS A 87 -3.82 9.46 -16.29
CA LYS A 87 -4.96 8.66 -16.76
C LYS A 87 -4.51 7.42 -17.54
N TRP A 88 -3.55 7.57 -18.46
CA TRP A 88 -3.02 6.46 -19.24
C TRP A 88 -2.28 5.43 -18.39
N SER A 89 -1.52 5.86 -17.39
CA SER A 89 -0.88 4.94 -16.46
C SER A 89 -1.91 4.14 -15.66
N ILE A 90 -2.98 4.80 -15.16
CA ILE A 90 -4.07 4.13 -14.47
C ILE A 90 -4.76 3.11 -15.38
N GLN A 91 -5.07 3.48 -16.63
CA GLN A 91 -5.72 2.57 -17.58
C GLN A 91 -4.85 1.35 -17.92
N LEU A 92 -3.55 1.56 -18.13
CA LEU A 92 -2.60 0.47 -18.34
C LEU A 92 -2.53 -0.43 -17.11
N GLY A 93 -2.50 0.16 -15.92
CA GLY A 93 -2.48 -0.59 -14.67
C GLY A 93 -3.75 -1.41 -14.46
N LEU A 94 -4.93 -0.85 -14.73
CA LEU A 94 -6.20 -1.58 -14.67
C LEU A 94 -6.25 -2.73 -15.70
N LEU A 95 -5.73 -2.50 -16.90
CA LEU A 95 -5.63 -3.54 -17.93
C LEU A 95 -4.71 -4.69 -17.49
N LEU A 96 -3.53 -4.38 -16.95
CA LEU A 96 -2.61 -5.39 -16.44
C LEU A 96 -3.24 -6.17 -15.26
N TYR A 97 -3.92 -5.47 -14.35
CA TYR A 97 -4.61 -6.12 -13.23
C TYR A 97 -5.70 -7.08 -13.76
N LEU A 98 -6.49 -6.65 -14.75
CA LEU A 98 -7.50 -7.48 -15.41
C LEU A 98 -6.88 -8.72 -16.08
N ILE A 99 -5.79 -8.55 -16.83
CA ILE A 99 -5.05 -9.66 -17.46
C ILE A 99 -4.54 -10.63 -16.39
N GLY A 100 -3.95 -10.12 -15.31
CA GLY A 100 -3.48 -10.94 -14.20
C GLY A 100 -4.61 -11.75 -13.55
N CYS A 101 -5.78 -11.14 -13.32
CA CYS A 101 -6.97 -11.85 -12.85
C CYS A 101 -7.44 -12.94 -13.84
N CYS A 102 -7.41 -12.66 -15.15
CA CYS A 102 -7.74 -13.65 -16.18
C CYS A 102 -6.77 -14.84 -16.19
N LEU A 103 -5.49 -14.62 -15.88
CA LEU A 103 -4.48 -15.70 -15.83
C LEU A 103 -4.72 -16.69 -14.69
N PHE A 104 -5.50 -16.35 -13.66
CA PHE A 104 -5.89 -17.31 -12.62
C PHE A 104 -6.74 -18.47 -13.17
N PHE A 105 -7.54 -18.26 -14.22
CA PHE A 105 -8.39 -19.31 -14.79
C PHE A 105 -7.58 -20.44 -15.45
N PRO A 106 -6.65 -20.17 -16.39
CA PRO A 106 -5.78 -21.22 -16.92
C PRO A 106 -4.87 -21.80 -15.82
N ALA A 107 -4.42 -20.99 -14.85
CA ALA A 107 -3.62 -21.49 -13.73
C ALA A 107 -4.37 -22.56 -12.91
N ALA A 108 -5.66 -22.32 -12.63
CA ALA A 108 -6.49 -23.30 -11.93
C ALA A 108 -6.83 -24.52 -12.81
N HIS A 109 -7.10 -24.31 -14.11
CA HIS A 109 -7.40 -25.40 -15.03
C HIS A 109 -6.23 -26.40 -15.16
N PHE A 110 -5.01 -25.89 -15.27
CA PHE A 110 -3.80 -26.73 -15.35
C PHE A 110 -3.26 -27.12 -13.97
N ALA A 111 -3.85 -26.62 -12.88
CA ALA A 111 -3.38 -26.82 -11.50
C ALA A 111 -1.87 -26.56 -11.34
N THR A 112 -1.35 -25.51 -12.00
CA THR A 112 0.08 -25.26 -12.14
C THR A 112 0.50 -24.03 -11.34
N TYR A 113 1.31 -24.23 -10.31
CA TYR A 113 1.79 -23.18 -9.41
C TYR A 113 2.51 -22.02 -10.15
N GLN A 114 3.33 -22.34 -11.17
CA GLN A 114 4.10 -21.37 -11.93
C GLN A 114 3.21 -20.34 -12.64
N ILE A 115 2.04 -20.75 -13.13
CA ILE A 115 1.10 -19.84 -13.81
C ILE A 115 0.46 -18.89 -12.77
N PHE A 116 0.14 -19.39 -11.56
CA PHE A 116 -0.32 -18.53 -10.47
C PHE A 116 0.73 -17.49 -10.06
N PHE A 117 2.00 -17.89 -10.01
CA PHE A 117 3.11 -16.98 -9.74
C PHE A 117 3.19 -15.84 -10.77
N VAL A 118 3.08 -16.17 -12.07
CA VAL A 118 3.05 -15.18 -13.15
C VAL A 118 1.80 -14.30 -13.06
N ALA A 119 0.64 -14.89 -12.78
CA ALA A 119 -0.62 -14.15 -12.61
C ALA A 119 -0.51 -13.09 -11.51
N LEU A 120 0.04 -13.46 -10.34
CA LEU A 120 0.27 -12.54 -9.22
C LEU A 120 1.27 -11.44 -9.58
N PHE A 121 2.34 -11.77 -10.30
CA PHE A 121 3.29 -10.76 -10.79
C PHE A 121 2.60 -9.75 -11.71
N VAL A 122 1.74 -10.19 -12.63
CA VAL A 122 1.01 -9.31 -13.55
C VAL A 122 -0.02 -8.47 -12.82
N VAL A 123 -0.74 -9.03 -11.83
CA VAL A 123 -1.62 -8.25 -10.94
C VAL A 123 -0.83 -7.16 -10.23
N ALA A 124 0.28 -7.52 -9.60
CA ALA A 124 1.13 -6.57 -8.89
C ALA A 124 1.71 -5.50 -9.84
N ALA A 125 2.10 -5.89 -11.06
CA ALA A 125 2.50 -4.95 -12.10
C ALA A 125 1.40 -3.91 -12.37
N GLY A 126 0.15 -4.36 -12.52
CA GLY A 126 -1.01 -3.45 -12.67
C GLY A 126 -1.14 -2.48 -11.49
N LEU A 127 -0.99 -2.99 -10.27
CA LEU A 127 -1.08 -2.17 -9.05
C LEU A 127 0.02 -1.11 -8.99
N VAL A 128 1.25 -1.41 -9.41
CA VAL A 128 2.36 -0.44 -9.47
C VAL A 128 1.99 0.77 -10.34
N PHE A 129 1.45 0.53 -11.55
CA PHE A 129 1.04 1.61 -12.45
C PHE A 129 -0.12 2.43 -11.88
N ILE A 130 -1.10 1.77 -11.25
CA ILE A 130 -2.25 2.44 -10.62
C ILE A 130 -1.77 3.30 -9.46
N GLU A 131 -1.03 2.74 -8.53
CA GLU A 131 -0.62 3.39 -7.29
C GLU A 131 0.32 4.56 -7.56
N THR A 132 1.35 4.37 -8.39
CA THR A 132 2.26 5.45 -8.79
C THR A 132 1.52 6.64 -9.37
N ALA A 133 0.52 6.38 -10.23
CA ALA A 133 -0.28 7.44 -10.83
C ALA A 133 -1.29 8.03 -9.85
N ALA A 134 -2.03 7.22 -9.10
CA ALA A 134 -3.09 7.67 -8.20
C ALA A 134 -2.54 8.48 -7.03
N ASP A 135 -1.46 8.04 -6.38
CA ASP A 135 -0.83 8.75 -5.26
C ASP A 135 -0.39 10.15 -5.68
N THR A 136 0.40 10.24 -6.76
CA THR A 136 0.86 11.53 -7.27
C THR A 136 -0.31 12.40 -7.72
N TYR A 137 -1.27 11.82 -8.46
CA TYR A 137 -2.38 12.56 -9.04
C TYR A 137 -3.34 13.10 -7.98
N CYS A 138 -3.58 12.38 -6.88
CA CYS A 138 -4.34 12.88 -5.74
C CYS A 138 -3.74 14.15 -5.14
N THR A 139 -2.42 14.29 -5.14
CA THR A 139 -1.77 15.51 -4.64
C THR A 139 -1.98 16.71 -5.56
N LEU A 140 -2.21 16.49 -6.86
CA LEU A 140 -2.34 17.52 -7.90
C LEU A 140 -3.79 17.94 -8.20
N LEU A 141 -4.78 17.08 -7.95
CA LEU A 141 -6.19 17.30 -8.28
C LEU A 141 -6.90 18.30 -7.35
N GLY A 142 -6.38 19.51 -7.25
CA GLY A 142 -7.00 20.58 -6.47
C GLY A 142 -6.01 21.67 -6.05
N PRO A 143 -6.38 22.58 -5.13
CA PRO A 143 -5.53 23.68 -4.72
C PRO A 143 -4.19 23.23 -4.13
N PRO A 144 -3.08 23.98 -4.37
CA PRO A 144 -1.79 23.73 -3.76
C PRO A 144 -1.89 23.82 -2.21
N GLY A 145 -0.93 23.24 -1.51
CA GLY A 145 -0.88 23.20 -0.05
C GLY A 145 -1.84 22.21 0.64
N ARG A 146 -2.80 21.61 -0.10
CA ARG A 146 -3.71 20.59 0.42
C ARG A 146 -3.51 19.20 -0.22
N GLY A 147 -2.42 18.99 -0.94
CA GLY A 147 -2.12 17.74 -1.65
C GLY A 147 -2.04 16.54 -0.71
N THR A 148 -1.24 16.63 0.33
CA THR A 148 -1.09 15.58 1.36
C THR A 148 -2.42 15.26 2.06
N HIS A 149 -3.26 16.25 2.33
CA HIS A 149 -4.58 16.02 2.92
C HIS A 149 -5.50 15.24 1.96
N ARG A 150 -5.50 15.60 0.66
CA ARG A 150 -6.28 14.86 -0.35
C ARG A 150 -5.82 13.41 -0.48
N LEU A 151 -4.50 13.18 -0.49
CA LEU A 151 -3.94 11.83 -0.54
C LEU A 151 -4.31 11.01 0.71
N ASN A 152 -4.23 11.61 1.91
CA ASN A 152 -4.68 10.96 3.14
C ASN A 152 -6.17 10.58 3.09
N PHE A 153 -7.01 11.47 2.56
CA PHE A 153 -8.44 11.18 2.40
C PHE A 153 -8.67 10.03 1.40
N ALA A 154 -8.05 10.08 0.23
CA ALA A 154 -8.19 9.01 -0.79
C ALA A 154 -7.69 7.66 -0.26
N SER A 155 -6.55 7.64 0.41
CA SER A 155 -5.98 6.42 0.98
C SER A 155 -6.80 5.83 2.14
N ALA A 156 -7.75 6.59 2.73
CA ALA A 156 -8.66 6.06 3.74
C ALA A 156 -9.64 5.01 3.17
N PHE A 157 -9.77 4.92 1.85
CA PHE A 157 -10.57 3.89 1.17
C PHE A 157 -9.84 2.55 1.05
N GLN A 158 -8.52 2.50 1.20
CA GLN A 158 -7.71 1.27 1.14
C GLN A 158 -8.12 0.21 2.18
N PRO A 159 -8.28 0.53 3.48
CA PRO A 159 -8.72 -0.45 4.47
C PRO A 159 -10.09 -1.04 4.18
N ILE A 160 -11.01 -0.28 3.56
CA ILE A 160 -12.31 -0.79 3.13
C ILE A 160 -12.11 -1.93 2.12
N GLY A 161 -11.25 -1.71 1.14
CA GLY A 161 -10.87 -2.75 0.19
C GLY A 161 -10.21 -3.96 0.86
N ALA A 162 -9.32 -3.73 1.83
CA ALA A 162 -8.66 -4.81 2.55
C ALA A 162 -9.65 -5.68 3.36
N ILE A 163 -10.62 -5.06 4.01
CA ILE A 163 -11.70 -5.76 4.71
C ILE A 163 -12.55 -6.58 3.73
N LEU A 164 -12.92 -6.00 2.57
CA LEU A 164 -13.66 -6.71 1.53
C LEU A 164 -12.88 -7.90 1.00
N GLY A 165 -11.59 -7.74 0.66
CA GLY A 165 -10.74 -8.81 0.17
C GLY A 165 -10.56 -9.94 1.18
N SER A 166 -10.28 -9.61 2.45
CA SER A 166 -10.19 -10.61 3.53
C SER A 166 -11.51 -11.35 3.73
N SER A 167 -12.64 -10.62 3.65
CA SER A 167 -13.98 -11.24 3.77
C SER A 167 -14.26 -12.16 2.58
N MET A 168 -13.93 -11.74 1.35
CA MET A 168 -14.04 -12.61 0.17
C MET A 168 -13.18 -13.87 0.33
N GLY A 169 -11.95 -13.75 0.84
CA GLY A 169 -11.10 -14.88 1.16
C GLY A 169 -11.77 -15.85 2.18
N ALA A 170 -12.27 -15.31 3.27
CA ALA A 170 -12.89 -16.10 4.33
C ALA A 170 -14.17 -16.82 3.89
N TYR A 171 -15.01 -16.17 3.09
CA TYR A 171 -16.33 -16.70 2.71
C TYR A 171 -16.37 -17.45 1.38
N LEU A 172 -15.47 -17.12 0.43
CA LEU A 172 -15.45 -17.70 -0.91
C LEU A 172 -14.36 -18.75 -1.08
N ILE A 173 -13.18 -18.56 -0.45
CA ILE A 173 -12.04 -19.46 -0.59
C ILE A 173 -12.11 -20.60 0.45
N PHE A 174 -12.38 -20.27 1.70
CA PHE A 174 -12.38 -21.25 2.80
C PHE A 174 -13.77 -21.90 3.07
N LYS A 175 -14.60 -22.11 2.03
CA LYS A 175 -15.95 -22.68 2.16
C LYS A 175 -15.99 -24.09 2.73
N ASP A 176 -15.07 -24.95 2.32
CA ASP A 176 -15.12 -26.40 2.54
C ASP A 176 -14.47 -26.88 3.84
N GLY A 177 -14.27 -25.97 4.81
CA GLY A 177 -13.56 -26.31 6.03
C GLY A 177 -12.04 -26.32 5.83
N ASP A 178 -11.35 -25.86 6.86
CA ASP A 178 -9.90 -25.66 6.80
C ASP A 178 -9.17 -26.97 7.09
N LEU A 179 -9.02 -27.84 6.06
CA LEU A 179 -8.21 -29.06 6.19
C LEU A 179 -6.75 -28.63 6.45
N SER A 180 -6.19 -29.12 7.54
CA SER A 180 -4.79 -28.87 7.83
C SER A 180 -3.89 -29.64 6.85
N ARG A 181 -2.66 -29.14 6.66
CA ARG A 181 -1.65 -29.83 5.84
C ARG A 181 -1.40 -31.27 6.31
N GLU A 182 -1.47 -31.49 7.61
CA GLU A 182 -1.32 -32.80 8.22
C GLU A 182 -2.46 -33.74 7.85
N GLN A 183 -3.70 -33.25 7.87
CA GLN A 183 -4.88 -34.03 7.45
C GLN A 183 -4.80 -34.41 5.98
N LEU A 184 -4.40 -33.49 5.10
CA LEU A 184 -4.19 -33.78 3.67
C LEU A 184 -3.08 -34.81 3.44
N SER A 185 -2.02 -34.80 4.24
CA SER A 185 -0.90 -35.77 4.11
C SER A 185 -1.25 -37.19 4.59
N THR A 186 -2.27 -37.33 5.44
CA THR A 186 -2.75 -38.64 5.95
C THR A 186 -3.86 -39.24 5.10
N MET A 187 -4.43 -38.52 4.15
CA MET A 187 -5.49 -39.01 3.25
C MET A 187 -4.96 -39.87 2.10
N PRO A 188 -5.79 -40.77 1.54
CA PRO A 188 -5.46 -41.46 0.28
C PRO A 188 -5.17 -40.42 -0.83
N ALA A 189 -4.12 -40.66 -1.64
CA ALA A 189 -3.64 -39.73 -2.66
C ALA A 189 -4.73 -39.20 -3.61
N ALA A 190 -5.66 -40.05 -4.03
CA ALA A 190 -6.77 -39.67 -4.91
C ALA A 190 -7.76 -38.69 -4.24
N GLN A 191 -8.06 -38.87 -2.96
CA GLN A 191 -8.94 -37.98 -2.20
C GLN A 191 -8.23 -36.65 -1.89
N ALA A 192 -6.98 -36.70 -1.47
CA ALA A 192 -6.16 -35.52 -1.24
C ALA A 192 -6.09 -34.65 -2.51
N TRP A 193 -5.88 -35.26 -3.68
CA TRP A 193 -5.85 -34.55 -4.95
C TRP A 193 -7.17 -33.90 -5.32
N GLN A 194 -8.32 -34.56 -5.10
CA GLN A 194 -9.63 -33.94 -5.32
C GLN A 194 -9.87 -32.74 -4.42
N HIS A 195 -9.51 -32.84 -3.13
CA HIS A 195 -9.60 -31.71 -2.20
C HIS A 195 -8.67 -30.55 -2.64
N GLN A 196 -7.44 -30.84 -3.05
CA GLN A 196 -6.51 -29.84 -3.57
C GLN A 196 -7.06 -29.12 -4.81
N LEU A 197 -7.66 -29.86 -5.76
CA LEU A 197 -8.33 -29.25 -6.92
C LEU A 197 -9.50 -28.37 -6.51
N GLY A 198 -10.32 -28.82 -5.56
CA GLY A 198 -11.41 -27.98 -4.99
C GLY A 198 -10.88 -26.69 -4.39
N MET A 199 -9.81 -26.77 -3.60
CA MET A 199 -9.15 -25.59 -3.02
C MET A 199 -8.61 -24.63 -4.09
N ILE A 200 -8.02 -25.17 -5.18
CA ILE A 200 -7.52 -24.37 -6.31
C ILE A 200 -8.68 -23.67 -7.03
N HIS A 201 -9.78 -24.39 -7.32
CA HIS A 201 -10.95 -23.79 -7.97
C HIS A 201 -11.65 -22.77 -7.11
N ALA A 202 -11.72 -22.94 -5.79
CA ALA A 202 -12.29 -21.97 -4.87
C ALA A 202 -11.55 -20.61 -4.93
N THR A 203 -10.28 -20.60 -5.28
CA THR A 203 -9.53 -19.33 -5.44
C THR A 203 -10.03 -18.47 -6.60
N LEU A 204 -10.76 -19.03 -7.57
CA LEU A 204 -11.27 -18.28 -8.72
C LEU A 204 -12.48 -17.40 -8.40
N GLU A 205 -13.31 -17.79 -7.42
CA GLU A 205 -14.57 -17.11 -7.15
C GLU A 205 -14.37 -15.59 -6.84
N PRO A 206 -13.47 -15.17 -5.94
CA PRO A 206 -13.22 -13.75 -5.72
C PRO A 206 -12.83 -13.00 -6.99
N TYR A 207 -12.04 -13.64 -7.86
CA TYR A 207 -11.53 -12.99 -9.07
C TYR A 207 -12.60 -12.75 -10.12
N VAL A 208 -13.68 -13.56 -10.18
CA VAL A 208 -14.84 -13.29 -11.05
C VAL A 208 -15.50 -11.96 -10.66
N TYR A 209 -15.71 -11.71 -9.36
CA TYR A 209 -16.29 -10.46 -8.89
C TYR A 209 -15.35 -9.27 -9.12
N ILE A 210 -14.06 -9.44 -8.87
CA ILE A 210 -13.06 -8.40 -9.09
C ILE A 210 -12.97 -8.03 -10.56
N LEU A 211 -13.02 -8.98 -11.50
CA LEU A 211 -13.04 -8.72 -12.94
C LEU A 211 -14.20 -7.82 -13.32
N GLY A 212 -15.41 -8.08 -12.81
CA GLY A 212 -16.57 -7.23 -13.06
C GLY A 212 -16.36 -5.79 -12.56
N VAL A 213 -15.86 -5.63 -11.34
CA VAL A 213 -15.58 -4.31 -10.74
C VAL A 213 -14.47 -3.60 -11.52
N LEU A 214 -13.38 -4.30 -11.89
CA LEU A 214 -12.28 -3.72 -12.68
C LEU A 214 -12.76 -3.18 -14.03
N LEU A 215 -13.61 -3.94 -14.73
CA LEU A 215 -14.19 -3.50 -16.02
C LEU A 215 -15.03 -2.22 -15.83
N VAL A 216 -15.89 -2.18 -14.83
CA VAL A 216 -16.72 -1.00 -14.54
C VAL A 216 -15.85 0.22 -14.23
N VAL A 217 -14.85 0.06 -13.35
CA VAL A 217 -13.94 1.16 -12.97
C VAL A 217 -13.09 1.60 -14.17
N MET A 218 -12.58 0.66 -14.98
CA MET A 218 -11.79 0.96 -16.17
C MET A 218 -12.60 1.77 -17.19
N ILE A 219 -13.85 1.40 -17.44
CA ILE A 219 -14.77 2.14 -18.32
C ILE A 219 -15.08 3.52 -17.72
N ALA A 220 -15.42 3.60 -16.42
CA ALA A 220 -15.74 4.84 -15.74
C ALA A 220 -14.58 5.85 -15.81
N ILE A 221 -13.35 5.41 -15.56
CA ILE A 221 -12.16 6.25 -15.71
C ILE A 221 -11.93 6.60 -17.19
N GLY A 222 -12.17 5.66 -18.10
CA GLY A 222 -12.03 5.87 -19.55
C GLY A 222 -12.88 7.01 -20.07
N VAL A 223 -14.18 7.05 -19.71
CA VAL A 223 -15.12 8.09 -20.16
C VAL A 223 -15.00 9.41 -19.39
N THR A 224 -14.46 9.38 -18.16
CA THR A 224 -14.29 10.58 -17.34
C THR A 224 -13.15 11.44 -17.88
N ARG A 225 -13.40 12.76 -17.99
CA ARG A 225 -12.38 13.73 -18.36
C ARG A 225 -11.49 14.05 -17.18
N TYR A 226 -10.21 13.75 -17.31
CA TYR A 226 -9.17 14.03 -16.32
C TYR A 226 -8.29 15.19 -16.80
N PRO A 227 -8.05 16.23 -15.96
CA PRO A 227 -7.08 17.28 -16.25
C PRO A 227 -5.67 16.73 -16.40
N ALA A 228 -4.86 17.31 -17.26
CA ALA A 228 -3.51 16.80 -17.52
C ALA A 228 -2.58 16.93 -16.31
N CYS A 229 -2.73 17.98 -15.50
CA CYS A 229 -1.90 18.31 -14.33
C CYS A 229 -0.39 18.20 -14.62
N LYS A 230 0.02 18.66 -15.80
CA LYS A 230 1.42 18.75 -16.24
C LYS A 230 1.81 20.22 -16.35
N GLY A 231 3.00 20.59 -15.87
CA GLY A 231 3.53 21.94 -16.03
C GLY A 231 3.58 22.36 -17.50
N ARG A 232 3.38 23.66 -17.77
CA ARG A 232 3.32 24.20 -19.14
C ARG A 232 4.56 23.86 -19.97
N ASP A 233 5.74 23.83 -19.36
CA ASP A 233 6.99 23.48 -20.04
C ASP A 233 7.11 21.98 -20.38
N GLN A 234 6.48 21.09 -19.57
CA GLN A 234 6.43 19.66 -19.87
C GLN A 234 5.48 19.32 -21.03
N GLN A 235 4.47 20.16 -21.29
CA GLN A 235 3.59 19.98 -22.46
C GLN A 235 4.31 20.26 -23.78
N ARG A 236 5.40 21.06 -23.73
CA ARG A 236 6.18 21.46 -24.93
C ARG A 236 7.40 20.60 -25.17
N ARG A 237 7.95 19.91 -24.15
CA ARG A 237 9.15 19.07 -24.28
C ARG A 237 8.80 17.60 -24.08
N HIS A 238 8.94 16.83 -25.12
CA HIS A 238 8.84 15.35 -25.12
C HIS A 238 10.12 14.67 -24.57
N ASP A 239 11.07 15.43 -24.05
CA ASP A 239 12.35 14.89 -23.59
C ASP A 239 12.21 14.07 -22.32
N LEU A 240 12.38 12.75 -22.48
CA LEU A 240 12.50 11.78 -21.41
C LEU A 240 13.91 11.82 -20.81
N ASP A 241 14.30 12.95 -20.21
CA ASP A 241 15.57 13.03 -19.45
C ASP A 241 15.44 12.28 -18.11
N THR A 242 15.39 10.95 -18.19
CA THR A 242 15.28 10.08 -17.02
C THR A 242 16.54 10.14 -16.17
N ALA A 243 17.73 10.14 -16.80
CA ALA A 243 19.01 10.16 -16.08
C ALA A 243 19.21 11.48 -15.33
N GLY A 244 18.90 12.62 -15.97
CA GLY A 244 18.96 13.92 -15.33
C GLY A 244 17.94 14.07 -14.20
N ALA A 245 16.71 13.57 -14.37
CA ALA A 245 15.70 13.55 -13.32
C ALA A 245 16.16 12.72 -12.11
N LEU A 246 16.68 11.52 -12.32
CA LEU A 246 17.24 10.69 -11.25
C LEU A 246 18.37 11.39 -10.52
N LYS A 247 19.30 12.02 -11.25
CA LYS A 247 20.42 12.77 -10.65
C LYS A 247 19.93 13.91 -9.76
N ARG A 248 18.93 14.70 -10.21
CA ARG A 248 18.32 15.78 -9.41
C ARG A 248 17.60 15.24 -8.16
N LEU A 249 16.82 14.16 -8.32
CA LEU A 249 16.09 13.53 -7.24
C LEU A 249 17.03 13.01 -6.14
N PHE A 250 18.07 12.26 -6.51
CA PHE A 250 19.02 11.73 -5.52
C PHE A 250 19.99 12.79 -4.95
N ALA A 251 20.09 13.97 -5.57
CA ALA A 251 20.77 15.13 -4.99
C ALA A 251 19.89 15.85 -3.94
N ASN A 252 18.58 15.64 -3.97
CA ASN A 252 17.66 16.23 -3.00
C ASN A 252 17.65 15.42 -1.68
N ARG A 253 18.23 15.99 -0.63
CA ARG A 253 18.32 15.34 0.69
C ARG A 253 16.95 14.93 1.26
N ARG A 254 15.92 15.79 1.11
CA ARG A 254 14.56 15.50 1.59
C ARG A 254 13.97 14.30 0.87
N PHE A 255 14.18 14.21 -0.44
CA PHE A 255 13.72 13.08 -1.24
C PHE A 255 14.38 11.77 -0.80
N VAL A 256 15.71 11.75 -0.61
CA VAL A 256 16.45 10.55 -0.18
C VAL A 256 16.00 10.10 1.21
N LEU A 257 15.84 11.05 2.16
CA LEU A 257 15.31 10.74 3.49
C LEU A 257 13.86 10.24 3.42
N GLY A 258 13.05 10.82 2.52
CA GLY A 258 11.67 10.39 2.27
C GLY A 258 11.58 8.95 1.78
N ILE A 259 12.41 8.55 0.80
CA ILE A 259 12.47 7.15 0.31
C ILE A 259 12.83 6.19 1.44
N LEU A 260 13.88 6.49 2.19
CA LEU A 260 14.30 5.65 3.32
C LEU A 260 13.18 5.52 4.36
N THR A 261 12.56 6.65 4.70
CA THR A 261 11.45 6.69 5.66
C THR A 261 10.26 5.88 5.18
N GLN A 262 9.93 5.98 3.89
CA GLN A 262 8.81 5.25 3.29
C GLN A 262 9.08 3.74 3.26
N PHE A 263 10.30 3.33 2.92
CA PHE A 263 10.73 1.93 2.95
C PHE A 263 10.63 1.33 4.36
N LEU A 264 11.13 2.05 5.36
CA LEU A 264 11.06 1.62 6.76
C LEU A 264 9.61 1.58 7.27
N TYR A 265 8.78 2.55 6.85
CA TYR A 265 7.37 2.55 7.22
C TYR A 265 6.62 1.33 6.70
N VAL A 266 6.77 0.99 5.40
CA VAL A 266 6.07 -0.19 4.85
C VAL A 266 6.56 -1.47 5.51
N GLY A 267 7.86 -1.57 5.76
CA GLY A 267 8.42 -2.70 6.50
C GLY A 267 7.86 -2.82 7.92
N ALA A 268 7.72 -1.71 8.64
CA ALA A 268 7.10 -1.68 9.96
C ALA A 268 5.62 -2.08 9.91
N GLN A 269 4.87 -1.57 8.93
CA GLN A 269 3.45 -1.86 8.74
C GLN A 269 3.23 -3.36 8.50
N VAL A 270 3.92 -3.93 7.53
CA VAL A 270 3.82 -5.37 7.19
C VAL A 270 4.31 -6.21 8.37
N GLY A 271 5.38 -5.80 9.05
CA GLY A 271 5.89 -6.46 10.24
C GLY A 271 4.85 -6.55 11.36
N VAL A 272 4.18 -5.44 11.67
CA VAL A 272 3.12 -5.44 12.70
C VAL A 272 1.99 -6.38 12.31
N TRP A 273 1.50 -6.35 11.07
CA TRP A 273 0.37 -7.17 10.64
C TRP A 273 0.72 -8.65 10.49
N SER A 274 1.90 -8.98 9.97
CA SER A 274 2.32 -10.37 9.79
C SER A 274 2.55 -11.11 11.11
N PHE A 275 2.90 -10.38 12.17
CA PHE A 275 3.20 -10.99 13.46
C PHE A 275 1.99 -11.04 14.41
N ILE A 276 0.91 -10.27 14.16
CA ILE A 276 -0.20 -10.15 15.11
C ILE A 276 -0.95 -11.47 15.31
N ILE A 277 -1.15 -12.29 14.27
CA ILE A 277 -1.79 -13.60 14.38
C ILE A 277 -0.95 -14.51 15.26
N ARG A 278 0.35 -14.64 14.98
CA ARG A 278 1.28 -15.49 15.73
C ARG A 278 1.40 -15.05 17.19
N LEU A 279 1.49 -13.74 17.44
CA LEU A 279 1.51 -13.16 18.76
C LEU A 279 0.23 -13.50 19.55
N SER A 280 -0.93 -13.36 18.89
CA SER A 280 -2.24 -13.67 19.50
C SER A 280 -2.38 -15.15 19.83
N MET A 281 -1.95 -16.03 18.92
CA MET A 281 -1.93 -17.49 19.17
C MET A 281 -1.04 -17.85 20.37
N ARG A 282 0.14 -17.25 20.44
CA ARG A 282 1.11 -17.57 21.48
C ARG A 282 0.68 -17.07 22.86
N LEU A 283 0.24 -15.81 22.98
CA LEU A 283 -0.12 -15.20 24.26
C LEU A 283 -1.52 -15.57 24.72
N GLY A 284 -2.45 -15.83 23.78
CA GLY A 284 -3.83 -16.17 24.08
C GLY A 284 -4.11 -17.67 24.14
N HIS A 285 -3.14 -18.52 23.76
CA HIS A 285 -3.33 -19.96 23.60
C HIS A 285 -4.57 -20.30 22.75
N ILE A 286 -4.85 -19.47 21.72
CA ILE A 286 -5.99 -19.55 20.82
C ILE A 286 -5.56 -20.12 19.46
N ASN A 287 -6.54 -20.67 18.72
CA ASN A 287 -6.29 -21.19 17.37
C ASN A 287 -6.15 -20.08 16.33
N GLU A 288 -5.67 -20.43 15.12
CA GLU A 288 -5.42 -19.48 14.03
C GLU A 288 -6.69 -18.71 13.61
N ARG A 289 -7.85 -19.40 13.58
CA ARG A 289 -9.14 -18.76 13.25
C ARG A 289 -9.54 -17.68 14.26
N GLN A 290 -9.37 -17.95 15.54
CA GLN A 290 -9.63 -16.98 16.59
C GLN A 290 -8.61 -15.83 16.54
N ALA A 291 -7.34 -16.14 16.27
CA ALA A 291 -6.27 -15.15 16.15
C ALA A 291 -6.46 -14.22 14.96
N SER A 292 -7.04 -14.69 13.86
CA SER A 292 -7.34 -13.87 12.67
C SER A 292 -8.30 -12.73 12.95
N VAL A 293 -9.16 -12.83 13.96
CA VAL A 293 -10.04 -11.72 14.39
C VAL A 293 -9.24 -10.50 14.80
N TYR A 294 -8.08 -10.68 15.43
CA TYR A 294 -7.22 -9.56 15.87
C TYR A 294 -6.54 -8.85 14.69
N LEU A 295 -6.27 -9.56 13.58
CA LEU A 295 -5.84 -8.92 12.34
C LEU A 295 -6.96 -8.08 11.72
N ILE A 296 -8.22 -8.58 11.72
CA ILE A 296 -9.38 -7.80 11.26
C ILE A 296 -9.56 -6.55 12.12
N LEU A 297 -9.46 -6.69 13.45
CA LEU A 297 -9.50 -5.54 14.36
C LEU A 297 -8.38 -4.53 14.08
N SER A 298 -7.18 -4.99 13.69
CA SER A 298 -6.08 -4.13 13.26
C SER A 298 -6.42 -3.32 12.01
N PHE A 299 -7.08 -3.93 11.02
CA PHE A 299 -7.54 -3.20 9.83
C PHE A 299 -8.65 -2.22 10.15
N CYS A 300 -9.57 -2.57 11.06
CA CYS A 300 -10.58 -1.63 11.54
C CYS A 300 -9.94 -0.45 12.29
N ALA A 301 -8.97 -0.72 13.18
CA ALA A 301 -8.21 0.32 13.86
C ALA A 301 -7.44 1.21 12.88
N PHE A 302 -6.83 0.63 11.85
CA PHE A 302 -6.14 1.35 10.77
C PHE A 302 -7.09 2.29 10.00
N PHE A 303 -8.31 1.83 9.69
CA PHE A 303 -9.33 2.66 9.06
C PHE A 303 -9.73 3.84 9.96
N VAL A 304 -10.07 3.57 11.22
CA VAL A 304 -10.41 4.61 12.20
C VAL A 304 -9.25 5.60 12.38
N GLY A 305 -8.03 5.10 12.49
CA GLY A 305 -6.82 5.91 12.62
C GLY A 305 -6.61 6.86 11.44
N LYS A 306 -6.89 6.43 10.21
CA LYS A 306 -6.87 7.29 9.01
C LYS A 306 -7.93 8.40 9.10
N LEU A 307 -9.14 8.10 9.54
CA LEU A 307 -10.20 9.11 9.69
C LEU A 307 -9.85 10.14 10.76
N VAL A 308 -9.37 9.68 11.91
CA VAL A 308 -8.95 10.55 13.03
C VAL A 308 -7.77 11.44 12.60
N ALA A 309 -6.78 10.88 11.92
CA ALA A 309 -5.66 11.66 11.41
C ALA A 309 -6.11 12.73 10.38
N ASN A 310 -7.03 12.38 9.48
CA ASN A 310 -7.60 13.34 8.52
C ASN A 310 -8.34 14.49 9.23
N PHE A 311 -9.01 14.21 10.33
CA PHE A 311 -9.64 15.26 11.15
C PHE A 311 -8.59 16.22 11.73
N PHE A 312 -7.52 15.70 12.33
CA PHE A 312 -6.45 16.53 12.89
C PHE A 312 -5.69 17.33 11.82
N MET A 313 -5.49 16.75 10.62
CA MET A 313 -4.79 17.44 9.51
C MET A 313 -5.58 18.63 8.94
N ARG A 314 -6.86 18.81 9.29
CA ARG A 314 -7.60 20.03 8.96
C ARG A 314 -7.12 21.24 9.77
N HIS A 315 -6.58 21.01 10.96
CA HIS A 315 -6.21 22.03 11.93
C HIS A 315 -4.71 22.07 12.23
N ALA A 316 -3.96 21.02 11.84
CA ALA A 316 -2.54 20.88 12.09
C ALA A 316 -1.77 20.55 10.82
N ARG A 317 -0.50 20.98 10.74
CA ARG A 317 0.39 20.65 9.62
C ARG A 317 0.61 19.11 9.54
N PRO A 318 0.58 18.50 8.35
CA PRO A 318 0.76 17.04 8.19
C PRO A 318 2.01 16.48 8.86
N ALA A 319 3.14 17.20 8.77
CA ALA A 319 4.39 16.81 9.42
C ALA A 319 4.27 16.70 10.95
N ARG A 320 3.50 17.61 11.58
CA ARG A 320 3.26 17.59 13.02
C ARG A 320 2.39 16.39 13.43
N VAL A 321 1.36 16.09 12.65
CA VAL A 321 0.52 14.90 12.88
C VAL A 321 1.37 13.64 12.76
N LEU A 322 2.18 13.51 11.70
CA LEU A 322 3.09 12.38 11.51
C LEU A 322 4.05 12.20 12.69
N PHE A 323 4.62 13.30 13.19
CA PHE A 323 5.54 13.27 14.33
C PHE A 323 4.87 12.72 15.59
N VAL A 324 3.69 13.24 15.95
CA VAL A 324 2.94 12.80 17.13
C VAL A 324 2.54 11.33 17.01
N TYR A 325 2.01 10.91 15.85
CA TYR A 325 1.63 9.52 15.61
C TYR A 325 2.84 8.58 15.69
N SER A 326 4.00 9.00 15.19
CA SER A 326 5.23 8.21 15.29
C SER A 326 5.69 8.04 16.74
N LEU A 327 5.61 9.09 17.57
CA LEU A 327 5.94 8.98 19.00
C LEU A 327 4.98 8.04 19.73
N LEU A 328 3.69 8.12 19.44
CA LEU A 328 2.69 7.21 20.02
C LEU A 328 2.94 5.76 19.58
N CYS A 329 3.35 5.52 18.32
CA CYS A 329 3.78 4.20 17.86
C CYS A 329 4.99 3.67 18.63
N ILE A 330 6.01 4.51 18.87
CA ILE A 330 7.20 4.11 19.65
C ILE A 330 6.80 3.69 21.05
N VAL A 331 5.93 4.46 21.72
CA VAL A 331 5.47 4.14 23.09
C VAL A 331 4.65 2.84 23.09
N ALA A 332 3.70 2.68 22.16
CA ALA A 332 2.86 1.49 22.09
C ALA A 332 3.67 0.22 21.72
N LEU A 333 4.65 0.33 20.80
CA LEU A 333 5.54 -0.76 20.45
C LEU A 333 6.51 -1.10 21.61
N GLY A 334 7.03 -0.08 22.29
CA GLY A 334 7.83 -0.28 23.51
C GLY A 334 7.06 -1.04 24.60
N TYR A 335 5.79 -0.70 24.79
CA TYR A 335 4.91 -1.46 25.68
C TYR A 335 4.72 -2.91 25.18
N ALA A 336 4.46 -3.12 23.88
CA ALA A 336 4.28 -4.46 23.30
C ALA A 336 5.53 -5.36 23.47
N VAL A 337 6.73 -4.77 23.43
CA VAL A 337 8.01 -5.46 23.67
C VAL A 337 8.14 -5.89 25.13
N MET A 338 7.68 -5.06 26.08
CA MET A 338 7.84 -5.29 27.53
C MET A 338 6.70 -6.11 28.14
N ALA A 339 5.52 -6.09 27.56
CA ALA A 339 4.36 -6.79 28.08
C ALA A 339 4.48 -8.31 27.85
N HIS A 340 4.22 -9.09 28.90
CA HIS A 340 4.29 -10.56 28.86
C HIS A 340 2.91 -11.22 28.80
N ASP A 341 1.86 -10.45 28.69
CA ASP A 341 0.47 -10.88 28.65
C ASP A 341 -0.22 -10.49 27.32
N PHE A 342 -1.49 -10.82 27.21
CA PHE A 342 -2.28 -10.57 26.01
C PHE A 342 -2.45 -9.07 25.67
N THR A 343 -2.14 -8.17 26.59
CA THR A 343 -2.19 -6.71 26.35
C THR A 343 -1.20 -6.25 25.28
N ALA A 344 -0.11 -7.01 25.02
CA ALA A 344 0.78 -6.79 23.88
C ALA A 344 0.05 -6.84 22.53
N VAL A 345 -0.96 -7.71 22.39
CA VAL A 345 -1.79 -7.80 21.18
C VAL A 345 -2.64 -6.53 21.00
N TYR A 346 -3.23 -6.03 22.07
CA TYR A 346 -3.99 -4.77 22.02
C TYR A 346 -3.11 -3.58 21.70
N ALA A 347 -1.88 -3.56 22.19
CA ALA A 347 -0.89 -2.54 21.83
C ALA A 347 -0.55 -2.60 20.33
N ALA A 348 -0.37 -3.79 19.76
CA ALA A 348 -0.15 -3.96 18.32
C ALA A 348 -1.36 -3.52 17.47
N ILE A 349 -2.60 -3.74 17.94
CA ILE A 349 -3.81 -3.21 17.31
C ILE A 349 -3.85 -1.68 17.37
N LEU A 350 -3.49 -1.09 18.51
CA LEU A 350 -3.40 0.37 18.64
C LEU A 350 -2.37 0.94 17.66
N VAL A 351 -1.19 0.31 17.55
CA VAL A 351 -0.19 0.69 16.54
C VAL A 351 -0.78 0.66 15.14
N SER A 352 -1.57 -0.38 14.79
CA SER A 352 -2.23 -0.44 13.48
C SER A 352 -3.09 0.79 13.21
N GLY A 353 -3.81 1.32 14.20
CA GLY A 353 -4.53 2.58 14.08
C GLY A 353 -3.61 3.78 13.83
N LEU A 354 -2.51 3.83 14.56
CA LEU A 354 -1.51 4.90 14.44
C LEU A 354 -0.71 4.86 13.11
N LEU A 355 -0.64 3.71 12.43
CA LEU A 355 -0.07 3.58 11.09
C LEU A 355 -0.84 4.38 10.02
N GLY A 356 -2.13 4.66 10.26
CA GLY A 356 -3.06 5.18 9.26
C GLY A 356 -2.55 6.33 8.39
N PRO A 357 -2.07 7.44 8.96
CA PRO A 357 -1.64 8.60 8.18
C PRO A 357 -0.22 8.49 7.61
N CYS A 358 0.58 7.51 8.01
CA CYS A 358 2.02 7.53 7.75
C CYS A 358 2.35 7.47 6.26
N TRP A 359 1.85 6.47 5.51
CA TRP A 359 2.12 6.34 4.07
C TRP A 359 1.81 7.63 3.30
N PRO A 360 0.56 8.11 3.29
CA PRO A 360 0.20 9.26 2.47
C PRO A 360 0.87 10.55 2.93
N THR A 361 1.20 10.68 4.21
CA THR A 361 1.87 11.87 4.73
C THR A 361 3.34 11.90 4.37
N ILE A 362 4.08 10.80 4.54
CA ILE A 362 5.49 10.70 4.12
C ILE A 362 5.58 10.95 2.61
N TYR A 363 4.70 10.29 1.82
CA TYR A 363 4.63 10.45 0.38
C TYR A 363 4.38 11.91 0.00
N GLY A 364 3.33 12.52 0.52
CA GLY A 364 2.98 13.90 0.22
C GLY A 364 4.08 14.88 0.58
N LEU A 365 4.64 14.79 1.80
CA LEU A 365 5.75 15.64 2.24
C LEU A 365 7.01 15.49 1.37
N THR A 366 7.22 14.34 0.76
CA THR A 366 8.38 14.08 -0.09
C THR A 366 8.17 14.57 -1.51
N VAL A 367 6.93 14.41 -2.06
CA VAL A 367 6.64 14.72 -3.47
C VAL A 367 6.33 16.21 -3.69
N ASP A 368 5.86 16.92 -2.67
CA ASP A 368 5.38 18.32 -2.83
C ASP A 368 6.44 19.28 -3.41
N GLU A 369 7.72 19.06 -3.13
CA GLU A 369 8.82 19.94 -3.57
C GLU A 369 9.49 19.50 -4.89
N LEU A 370 9.05 18.39 -5.52
CA LEU A 370 9.75 17.80 -6.66
C LEU A 370 9.41 18.46 -8.02
N GLY A 371 8.47 19.41 -8.07
CA GLY A 371 8.13 20.15 -9.28
C GLY A 371 7.92 19.24 -10.50
N HIS A 372 8.75 19.42 -11.53
CA HIS A 372 8.69 18.65 -12.78
C HIS A 372 9.08 17.16 -12.64
N ASP A 373 9.80 16.79 -11.59
CA ASP A 373 10.29 15.42 -11.39
C ASP A 373 9.32 14.57 -10.54
N ARG A 374 8.13 15.08 -10.18
CA ARG A 374 7.13 14.39 -9.35
C ARG A 374 6.74 13.01 -9.85
N ALA A 375 6.59 12.82 -11.16
CA ALA A 375 6.22 11.53 -11.73
C ALA A 375 7.28 10.45 -11.45
N TYR A 376 8.55 10.79 -11.61
CA TYR A 376 9.66 9.90 -11.26
C TYR A 376 9.84 9.78 -9.75
N GLY A 377 9.75 10.89 -9.03
CA GLY A 377 9.84 10.88 -7.56
C GLY A 377 8.77 10.03 -6.92
N GLY A 378 7.52 10.16 -7.36
CA GLY A 378 6.41 9.34 -6.90
C GLY A 378 6.61 7.86 -7.22
N SER A 379 7.10 7.52 -8.42
CA SER A 379 7.36 6.13 -8.80
C SER A 379 8.47 5.48 -7.96
N ILE A 380 9.53 6.23 -7.63
CA ILE A 380 10.60 5.73 -6.76
C ILE A 380 10.09 5.54 -5.31
N LEU A 381 9.23 6.45 -4.83
CA LEU A 381 8.59 6.27 -3.53
C LEU A 381 7.73 5.01 -3.47
N VAL A 382 7.00 4.69 -4.53
CA VAL A 382 6.21 3.46 -4.63
C VAL A 382 7.10 2.21 -4.66
N MET A 383 8.33 2.29 -5.23
CA MET A 383 9.31 1.20 -5.13
C MET A 383 9.67 0.85 -3.68
N SER A 384 9.56 1.80 -2.75
CA SER A 384 9.83 1.58 -1.33
C SER A 384 8.86 0.58 -0.66
N ILE A 385 7.77 0.19 -1.32
CA ILE A 385 6.87 -0.91 -0.90
C ILE A 385 7.65 -2.23 -0.73
N SER A 386 8.76 -2.39 -1.45
CA SER A 386 9.68 -3.53 -1.27
C SER A 386 10.21 -3.69 0.18
N GLY A 387 10.17 -2.64 1.01
CA GLY A 387 10.47 -2.71 2.44
C GLY A 387 9.60 -3.72 3.19
N GLY A 388 8.34 -3.91 2.74
CA GLY A 388 7.43 -4.92 3.29
C GLY A 388 7.86 -6.37 3.07
N GLY A 389 8.75 -6.62 2.10
CA GLY A 389 9.35 -7.94 1.91
C GLY A 389 10.61 -8.16 2.75
N ILE A 390 11.30 -7.11 3.17
CA ILE A 390 12.62 -7.20 3.80
C ILE A 390 12.56 -7.11 5.32
N LEU A 391 11.88 -6.12 5.88
CA LEU A 391 11.89 -5.89 7.34
C LEU A 391 11.19 -6.99 8.15
N PRO A 392 10.09 -7.61 7.68
CA PRO A 392 9.51 -8.75 8.39
C PRO A 392 10.43 -9.97 8.46
N LEU A 393 11.36 -10.14 7.49
CA LEU A 393 12.38 -11.17 7.57
C LEU A 393 13.35 -10.92 8.73
N LEU A 394 13.79 -9.66 8.91
CA LEU A 394 14.61 -9.27 10.04
C LEU A 394 13.87 -9.48 11.37
N GLN A 395 12.58 -9.15 11.41
CA GLN A 395 11.73 -9.37 12.57
C GLN A 395 11.59 -10.88 12.90
N GLY A 396 11.41 -11.71 11.87
CA GLY A 396 11.41 -13.17 12.00
C GLY A 396 12.73 -13.72 12.54
N TYR A 397 13.84 -13.24 11.98
CA TYR A 397 15.17 -13.64 12.43
C TYR A 397 15.41 -13.32 13.93
N ILE A 398 15.00 -12.12 14.39
CA ILE A 398 15.12 -11.76 15.81
C ILE A 398 14.24 -12.67 16.67
N SER A 399 13.02 -12.98 16.24
CA SER A 399 12.14 -13.91 16.95
C SER A 399 12.79 -15.27 17.11
N ASP A 400 13.34 -15.83 16.02
CA ASP A 400 13.98 -17.15 16.03
C ASP A 400 15.26 -17.17 16.87
N ALA A 401 16.12 -16.15 16.72
CA ALA A 401 17.37 -16.02 17.48
C ALA A 401 17.16 -15.85 19.00
N THR A 402 15.95 -15.42 19.41
CA THR A 402 15.59 -15.22 20.82
C THR A 402 14.69 -16.33 21.37
N GLY A 403 14.75 -17.53 20.78
CA GLY A 403 13.95 -18.68 21.23
C GLY A 403 12.45 -18.52 20.99
N GLY A 404 12.09 -17.81 19.92
CA GLY A 404 10.72 -17.54 19.52
C GLY A 404 10.08 -16.37 20.27
N ASN A 405 10.83 -15.46 20.87
CA ASN A 405 10.27 -14.28 21.55
C ASN A 405 9.72 -13.28 20.53
N MET A 406 8.43 -13.41 20.21
CA MET A 406 7.76 -12.57 19.23
C MET A 406 7.56 -11.13 19.71
N GLN A 407 7.44 -10.90 21.02
CA GLN A 407 7.32 -9.55 21.58
C GLN A 407 8.60 -8.76 21.32
N LEU A 408 9.77 -9.36 21.56
CA LEU A 408 11.06 -8.71 21.32
C LEU A 408 11.24 -8.36 19.83
N ALA A 409 10.68 -9.14 18.92
CA ALA A 409 10.75 -8.86 17.49
C ALA A 409 10.07 -7.52 17.08
N TYR A 410 9.17 -6.98 17.91
CA TYR A 410 8.57 -5.66 17.70
C TYR A 410 9.57 -4.48 17.90
N ILE A 411 10.79 -4.75 18.34
CA ILE A 411 11.88 -3.75 18.36
C ILE A 411 12.20 -3.25 16.93
N VAL A 412 12.00 -4.09 15.90
CA VAL A 412 12.25 -3.72 14.50
C VAL A 412 11.30 -2.61 14.05
N PRO A 413 9.96 -2.76 14.08
CA PRO A 413 9.06 -1.67 13.75
C PRO A 413 9.22 -0.46 14.69
N MET A 414 9.56 -0.66 15.97
CA MET A 414 9.84 0.45 16.89
C MET A 414 11.02 1.30 16.40
N GLY A 415 12.13 0.67 16.00
CA GLY A 415 13.30 1.35 15.43
C GLY A 415 12.96 2.12 14.14
N CYS A 416 12.08 1.54 13.28
CA CYS A 416 11.61 2.24 12.08
C CYS A 416 10.86 3.53 12.45
N PHE A 417 10.02 3.52 13.48
CA PHE A 417 9.28 4.71 13.92
C PHE A 417 10.16 5.81 14.50
N VAL A 418 11.33 5.49 15.05
CA VAL A 418 12.34 6.51 15.45
C VAL A 418 12.81 7.28 14.21
N VAL A 419 13.08 6.59 13.10
CA VAL A 419 13.49 7.24 11.84
C VAL A 419 12.35 8.07 11.25
N ILE A 420 11.11 7.56 11.28
CA ILE A 420 9.92 8.28 10.79
C ILE A 420 9.68 9.56 11.60
N ALA A 421 9.81 9.51 12.95
CA ALA A 421 9.71 10.68 13.81
C ALA A 421 10.81 11.71 13.49
N THR A 422 12.05 11.26 13.26
CA THR A 422 13.16 12.12 12.87
C THR A 422 12.92 12.83 11.54
N PHE A 423 12.39 12.11 10.54
CA PHE A 423 12.00 12.69 9.25
C PHE A 423 10.89 13.73 9.41
N ALA A 424 9.87 13.42 10.20
CA ALA A 424 8.78 14.36 10.47
C ALA A 424 9.28 15.64 11.16
N ALA A 425 10.18 15.51 12.14
CA ALA A 425 10.83 16.65 12.81
C ALA A 425 11.67 17.49 11.83
N TYR A 426 12.42 16.83 10.95
CA TYR A 426 13.18 17.50 9.88
C TYR A 426 12.25 18.32 8.95
N CYS A 427 11.11 17.76 8.55
CA CYS A 427 10.14 18.47 7.71
C CYS A 427 9.46 19.63 8.44
N MET A 428 9.24 19.52 9.75
CA MET A 428 8.69 20.63 10.56
C MET A 428 9.65 21.82 10.61
N LYS A 429 10.93 21.57 10.91
CA LYS A 429 11.95 22.61 11.01
C LYS A 429 12.11 23.38 9.70
N ASN A 430 12.23 22.68 8.58
CA ASN A 430 12.40 23.34 7.28
C ASN A 430 11.16 24.15 6.86
N ALA A 431 9.97 23.78 7.32
CA ALA A 431 8.76 24.58 7.06
C ALA A 431 8.70 25.86 7.91
N ASP A 432 9.28 25.86 9.10
CA ASP A 432 9.34 27.04 9.97
C ASP A 432 10.43 28.02 9.47
N ASP A 433 11.56 27.51 8.97
CA ASP A 433 12.62 28.33 8.33
C ASP A 433 12.11 29.10 7.09
N LEU A 434 11.14 28.54 6.34
CA LEU A 434 10.49 29.20 5.18
C LEU A 434 9.51 30.30 5.60
N VAL A 435 8.94 30.23 6.79
CA VAL A 435 8.03 31.25 7.34
C VAL A 435 8.81 32.40 7.97
N GLU A 436 9.97 32.13 8.54
CA GLU A 436 10.85 33.16 9.15
C GLU A 436 11.66 33.96 8.13
N ASN A 437 11.88 33.44 6.90
CA ASN A 437 12.56 34.14 5.81
C ASN A 437 11.63 34.35 4.60
N PRO A 438 10.80 35.41 4.58
CA PRO A 438 9.87 35.67 3.48
C PRO A 438 10.55 36.22 2.19
N VAL A 439 11.85 36.17 2.07
CA VAL A 439 12.59 36.73 0.92
C VAL A 439 12.41 35.91 -0.38
N PHE A 440 11.78 34.75 -0.33
CA PHE A 440 11.59 33.88 -1.52
C PHE A 440 10.19 33.95 -2.17
N ASP A 441 9.26 34.79 -1.68
CA ASP A 441 7.86 34.80 -2.18
C ASP A 441 7.53 36.01 -3.08
N ALA A 442 8.51 36.71 -3.63
CA ALA A 442 8.30 37.85 -4.51
C ALA A 442 8.45 37.54 -6.02
N THR A 443 8.69 36.28 -6.43
CA THR A 443 8.91 35.90 -7.84
C THR A 443 8.32 34.55 -8.25
N LEU A 444 7.16 34.15 -7.69
CA LEU A 444 6.40 33.03 -8.27
C LEU A 444 4.92 33.40 -8.46
#